data_03c9d704168c7cb57ae611f66306d873
#
_entry.id   03c9d704168c7cb57ae611f66306d873
#
_cell.length_a   1.000
_cell.length_b   1.000
_cell.length_c   1.000
_cell.angle_alpha   90.00
_cell.angle_beta   90.00
_cell.angle_gamma   90.00
#
_symmetry.space_group_name_H-M   'P 1'
#
loop_
_entity.id
_entity.type
_entity.pdbx_description
1 polymer ?
#
loop_
_entity_poly.entity_id
_entity_poly.type
_entity_poly.pdbx_seq_one_letter_code
_entity_poly.pdbx_strand_id
1 'polypeptide(L)'
;MKKIDMLMAYPKPTQDSPVRLTPLSILYPGAMFEAEGKNVAYFDERFDPPGMFDNLVRDSREIGVSAFTGFQTGQAARLLKRARELNPGIVTGVGGHHARILTDQVQAEPFVDKVWPNRIYGEDLFPFNERTRIHFARTDMQYCTSQGCPFPCTFCALISPWRPKDIQELDRELKTIHAETGFKEISFSDPNIGFGVWKDDEGKTQRMDRVKRIKDIGRIMRDLDVRWDSNIRSPYLTPEMVEALAESNCYSIEIGCESGDDYFLRKIIKKGHGLKPIKEAAVNVRGSGISIMYSFIGYMPRETPAMRLRTFDLIDWITETDPDARVSIYHFAPYPGSPMYDDAVNGVDGFPQFDPPTTMEGWGELRLMNSPLYWIAGLNFRKDNTRKNFPGEEWAKIEPYVKLAEDKWRKREMEDFPCGEVEALISEQVEKHCSQSSQMLADTQV
;
A
#
# COMPACT_ATOMS: atom_id res chain seq x y z
N MET A 1 -28.11 29.07 10.71
CA MET A 1 -26.63 29.11 10.85
C MET A 1 -26.12 27.70 10.66
N LYS A 2 -25.09 27.50 9.83
CA LYS A 2 -24.48 26.17 9.66
C LYS A 2 -23.87 25.72 10.98
N LYS A 3 -24.16 24.46 11.37
CA LYS A 3 -23.78 23.89 12.68
C LYS A 3 -22.39 23.24 12.63
N ILE A 4 -21.94 22.85 11.42
CA ILE A 4 -20.68 22.13 11.20
C ILE A 4 -19.73 23.06 10.45
N ASP A 5 -18.51 23.26 10.99
CA ASP A 5 -17.50 24.07 10.33
C ASP A 5 -16.76 23.28 9.26
N MET A 6 -16.44 21.98 9.54
CA MET A 6 -15.73 21.09 8.66
C MET A 6 -16.35 19.69 8.66
N LEU A 7 -16.73 19.18 7.49
CA LEU A 7 -17.07 17.79 7.28
C LEU A 7 -15.87 17.03 6.70
N MET A 8 -15.34 16.06 7.41
CA MET A 8 -14.28 15.18 6.94
C MET A 8 -14.89 13.90 6.39
N ALA A 9 -14.75 13.66 5.09
CA ALA A 9 -15.35 12.51 4.43
C ALA A 9 -14.31 11.52 3.87
N TYR A 10 -14.50 10.25 4.18
CA TYR A 10 -13.71 9.15 3.66
C TYR A 10 -14.48 8.42 2.56
N PRO A 11 -14.13 8.66 1.29
CA PRO A 11 -14.73 7.96 0.17
C PRO A 11 -14.37 6.48 0.19
N LYS A 12 -15.23 5.62 -0.33
CA LYS A 12 -14.99 4.19 -0.46
C LYS A 12 -13.69 3.92 -1.25
N PRO A 13 -12.73 3.19 -0.68
CA PRO A 13 -11.39 3.05 -1.29
C PRO A 13 -11.35 2.04 -2.44
N THR A 14 -12.29 1.08 -2.48
CA THR A 14 -12.35 0.00 -3.48
C THR A 14 -13.79 -0.33 -3.85
N GLN A 15 -13.99 -0.89 -5.04
CA GLN A 15 -15.32 -1.30 -5.50
C GLN A 15 -15.78 -2.60 -4.83
N ASP A 16 -14.91 -3.60 -4.75
CA ASP A 16 -15.28 -5.00 -4.49
C ASP A 16 -14.66 -5.59 -3.22
N SER A 17 -13.78 -4.85 -2.53
CA SER A 17 -13.15 -5.34 -1.31
C SER A 17 -13.60 -4.53 -0.09
N PRO A 18 -14.04 -5.17 0.97
CA PRO A 18 -14.31 -4.48 2.22
C PRO A 18 -13.00 -4.12 2.93
N VAL A 19 -12.27 -3.14 2.39
CA VAL A 19 -11.15 -2.54 3.14
C VAL A 19 -11.74 -1.89 4.39
N ARG A 20 -11.46 -2.47 5.55
CA ARG A 20 -12.03 -2.04 6.83
C ARG A 20 -11.04 -1.28 7.71
N LEU A 21 -9.87 -0.91 7.19
CA LEU A 21 -8.83 -0.20 7.93
C LEU A 21 -9.32 1.15 8.47
N THR A 22 -8.81 1.54 9.64
CA THR A 22 -9.11 2.84 10.27
C THR A 22 -8.80 3.99 9.30
N PRO A 23 -9.73 4.94 9.07
CA PRO A 23 -9.57 5.98 8.05
C PRO A 23 -8.70 7.14 8.54
N LEU A 24 -7.45 6.86 8.94
CA LEU A 24 -6.53 7.84 9.52
C LEU A 24 -6.34 9.10 8.66
N SER A 25 -6.54 8.97 7.34
CA SER A 25 -6.39 10.09 6.39
C SER A 25 -7.46 11.20 6.54
N ILE A 26 -8.55 10.95 7.26
CA ILE A 26 -9.53 11.97 7.65
C ILE A 26 -9.50 12.26 9.15
N LEU A 27 -9.09 11.28 9.97
CA LEU A 27 -9.12 11.44 11.43
C LEU A 27 -8.02 12.38 11.93
N TYR A 28 -6.78 12.29 11.41
CA TYR A 28 -5.70 13.23 11.74
C TYR A 28 -5.99 14.67 11.29
N PRO A 29 -6.40 14.93 10.03
CA PRO A 29 -6.81 16.28 9.64
C PRO A 29 -8.00 16.81 10.45
N GLY A 30 -8.95 15.95 10.78
CA GLY A 30 -10.08 16.30 11.62
C GLY A 30 -9.63 16.74 13.02
N ALA A 31 -8.73 15.98 13.66
CA ALA A 31 -8.16 16.34 14.96
C ALA A 31 -7.42 17.69 14.91
N MET A 32 -6.71 18.00 13.82
CA MET A 32 -6.08 19.30 13.61
C MET A 32 -7.13 20.43 13.58
N PHE A 33 -8.20 20.26 12.82
CA PHE A 33 -9.27 21.25 12.76
C PHE A 33 -10.01 21.42 14.09
N GLU A 34 -10.18 20.32 14.86
CA GLU A 34 -10.74 20.39 16.22
C GLU A 34 -9.81 21.16 17.18
N ALA A 35 -8.49 20.98 17.06
CA ALA A 35 -7.49 21.75 17.82
C ALA A 35 -7.53 23.26 17.49
N GLU A 36 -7.93 23.61 16.25
CA GLU A 36 -8.19 25.00 15.82
C GLU A 36 -9.55 25.53 16.36
N GLY A 37 -10.31 24.76 17.11
CA GLY A 37 -11.62 25.15 17.67
C GLY A 37 -12.79 24.99 16.69
N LYS A 38 -12.61 24.29 15.56
CA LYS A 38 -13.69 24.03 14.60
C LYS A 38 -14.60 22.89 15.07
N ASN A 39 -15.90 23.03 14.78
CA ASN A 39 -16.85 21.92 14.96
C ASN A 39 -16.73 20.96 13.75
N VAL A 40 -16.09 19.80 13.96
CA VAL A 40 -15.82 18.80 12.91
C VAL A 40 -16.85 17.69 12.98
N ALA A 41 -17.36 17.26 11.83
CA ALA A 41 -18.13 16.05 11.64
C ALA A 41 -17.37 15.09 10.71
N TYR A 42 -17.66 13.79 10.84
CA TYR A 42 -17.02 12.74 10.07
C TYR A 42 -18.05 11.91 9.32
N PHE A 43 -17.70 11.50 8.11
CA PHE A 43 -18.49 10.60 7.28
C PHE A 43 -17.58 9.54 6.67
N ASP A 44 -17.93 8.29 6.82
CA ASP A 44 -17.23 7.15 6.24
C ASP A 44 -18.17 6.38 5.32
N GLU A 45 -18.00 6.54 4.01
CA GLU A 45 -18.88 5.96 3.00
C GLU A 45 -18.96 4.42 3.05
N ARG A 46 -18.02 3.76 3.72
CA ARG A 46 -18.05 2.30 3.88
C ARG A 46 -19.12 1.81 4.84
N PHE A 47 -19.49 2.64 5.81
CA PHE A 47 -20.32 2.27 6.96
C PHE A 47 -21.52 3.18 7.18
N ASP A 48 -21.40 4.46 6.80
CA ASP A 48 -22.46 5.42 7.06
C ASP A 48 -23.49 5.43 5.92
N PRO A 49 -24.80 5.53 6.24
CA PRO A 49 -25.82 5.51 5.20
C PRO A 49 -25.77 6.79 4.33
N PRO A 50 -26.09 6.70 3.02
CA PRO A 50 -26.04 7.85 2.10
C PRO A 50 -26.84 9.07 2.59
N GLY A 51 -27.99 8.86 3.23
CA GLY A 51 -28.79 9.96 3.78
C GLY A 51 -28.12 10.74 4.89
N MET A 52 -27.16 10.14 5.61
CA MET A 52 -26.34 10.85 6.61
C MET A 52 -25.41 11.86 5.93
N PHE A 53 -24.78 11.48 4.81
CA PHE A 53 -23.95 12.39 4.02
C PHE A 53 -24.71 13.64 3.60
N ASP A 54 -25.89 13.45 3.01
CA ASP A 54 -26.75 14.55 2.52
C ASP A 54 -27.13 15.54 3.64
N ASN A 55 -27.44 15.04 4.84
CA ASN A 55 -27.76 15.85 5.99
C ASN A 55 -26.53 16.63 6.51
N LEU A 56 -25.39 15.95 6.67
CA LEU A 56 -24.16 16.60 7.12
C LEU A 56 -23.72 17.69 6.16
N VAL A 57 -23.79 17.46 4.85
CA VAL A 57 -23.44 18.46 3.82
C VAL A 57 -24.29 19.72 3.91
N ARG A 58 -25.64 19.59 4.10
CA ARG A 58 -26.54 20.74 4.23
C ARG A 58 -26.18 21.62 5.42
N ASP A 59 -25.72 21.01 6.51
CA ASP A 59 -25.36 21.72 7.76
C ASP A 59 -23.89 22.20 7.80
N SER A 60 -23.07 21.84 6.81
CA SER A 60 -21.63 22.12 6.78
C SER A 60 -21.29 23.39 6.01
N ARG A 61 -20.23 24.08 6.47
CA ARG A 61 -19.60 25.23 5.77
C ARG A 61 -18.56 24.74 4.75
N GLU A 62 -17.80 23.73 5.13
CA GLU A 62 -16.69 23.18 4.34
C GLU A 62 -16.71 21.65 4.40
N ILE A 63 -16.30 21.01 3.30
CA ILE A 63 -16.08 19.56 3.22
C ILE A 63 -14.67 19.27 2.75
N GLY A 64 -13.97 18.37 3.45
CA GLY A 64 -12.68 17.80 3.07
C GLY A 64 -12.81 16.32 2.76
N VAL A 65 -12.34 15.89 1.60
CA VAL A 65 -12.30 14.49 1.20
C VAL A 65 -10.87 13.97 1.08
N SER A 66 -10.65 12.71 1.47
CA SER A 66 -9.37 12.04 1.23
C SER A 66 -9.39 11.36 -0.13
N ALA A 67 -8.34 11.56 -0.93
CA ALA A 67 -8.16 10.91 -2.23
C ALA A 67 -6.85 10.13 -2.28
N PHE A 68 -6.96 8.83 -2.56
CA PHE A 68 -5.84 7.97 -2.94
C PHE A 68 -5.99 7.61 -4.42
N THR A 69 -4.88 7.63 -5.18
CA THR A 69 -4.89 7.43 -6.63
C THR A 69 -5.60 6.14 -7.02
N GLY A 70 -6.50 6.19 -7.98
CA GLY A 70 -7.36 5.11 -8.43
C GLY A 70 -8.81 5.29 -7.99
N PHE A 71 -9.52 4.20 -7.74
CA PHE A 71 -10.99 4.20 -7.48
C PHE A 71 -11.44 5.25 -6.45
N GLN A 72 -10.71 5.40 -5.35
CA GLN A 72 -11.07 6.36 -4.30
C GLN A 72 -11.08 7.81 -4.81
N THR A 73 -10.21 8.16 -5.76
CA THR A 73 -10.17 9.52 -6.35
C THR A 73 -11.47 9.83 -7.10
N GLY A 74 -12.01 8.87 -7.86
CA GLY A 74 -13.31 9.02 -8.53
C GLY A 74 -14.47 9.13 -7.53
N GLN A 75 -14.43 8.37 -6.43
CA GLN A 75 -15.44 8.50 -5.37
C GLN A 75 -15.35 9.85 -4.65
N ALA A 76 -14.13 10.37 -4.43
CA ALA A 76 -13.94 11.70 -3.90
C ALA A 76 -14.58 12.77 -4.80
N ALA A 77 -14.34 12.71 -6.12
CA ALA A 77 -14.98 13.60 -7.08
C ALA A 77 -16.51 13.52 -7.02
N ARG A 78 -17.07 12.32 -6.96
CA ARG A 78 -18.52 12.09 -6.84
C ARG A 78 -19.09 12.73 -5.57
N LEU A 79 -18.44 12.53 -4.42
CA LEU A 79 -18.91 13.13 -3.16
C LEU A 79 -18.87 14.65 -3.18
N LEU A 80 -17.83 15.26 -3.76
CA LEU A 80 -17.72 16.73 -3.86
C LEU A 80 -18.78 17.32 -4.81
N LYS A 81 -19.01 16.70 -5.96
CA LYS A 81 -20.10 17.11 -6.89
C LYS A 81 -21.44 17.04 -6.18
N ARG A 82 -21.72 15.94 -5.48
CA ARG A 82 -22.96 15.79 -4.69
C ARG A 82 -23.07 16.84 -3.59
N ALA A 83 -21.97 17.17 -2.93
CA ALA A 83 -21.96 18.20 -1.90
C ALA A 83 -22.35 19.57 -2.45
N ARG A 84 -21.88 19.96 -3.64
CA ARG A 84 -22.24 21.22 -4.31
C ARG A 84 -23.71 21.26 -4.76
N GLU A 85 -24.24 20.13 -5.22
CA GLU A 85 -25.67 20.03 -5.56
C GLU A 85 -26.57 20.29 -4.34
N LEU A 86 -26.23 19.71 -3.19
CA LEU A 86 -27.00 19.81 -1.95
C LEU A 86 -26.83 21.13 -1.23
N ASN A 87 -25.68 21.75 -1.37
CA ASN A 87 -25.30 22.99 -0.70
C ASN A 87 -24.38 23.83 -1.63
N PRO A 88 -24.95 24.62 -2.55
CA PRO A 88 -24.18 25.37 -3.52
C PRO A 88 -23.13 26.35 -2.93
N GLY A 89 -23.27 26.70 -1.66
CA GLY A 89 -22.33 27.58 -0.96
C GLY A 89 -21.28 26.84 -0.12
N ILE A 90 -21.18 25.51 -0.22
CA ILE A 90 -20.18 24.76 0.51
C ILE A 90 -18.79 24.94 -0.11
N VAL A 91 -17.78 25.14 0.72
CA VAL A 91 -16.38 25.12 0.29
C VAL A 91 -15.90 23.67 0.23
N THR A 92 -15.39 23.27 -0.93
CA THR A 92 -14.97 21.89 -1.19
C THR A 92 -13.45 21.78 -1.22
N GLY A 93 -12.91 20.73 -0.61
CA GLY A 93 -11.48 20.52 -0.57
C GLY A 93 -11.07 19.06 -0.68
N VAL A 94 -9.87 18.84 -1.19
CA VAL A 94 -9.27 17.53 -1.40
C VAL A 94 -7.91 17.44 -0.70
N GLY A 95 -7.73 16.39 0.07
CA GLY A 95 -6.44 16.00 0.64
C GLY A 95 -6.06 14.58 0.26
N GLY A 96 -5.01 14.06 0.90
CA GLY A 96 -4.54 12.70 0.70
C GLY A 96 -3.45 12.57 -0.36
N HIS A 97 -3.07 11.34 -0.65
CA HIS A 97 -1.89 11.05 -1.47
C HIS A 97 -1.99 11.57 -2.91
N HIS A 98 -3.15 11.41 -3.54
CA HIS A 98 -3.39 11.87 -4.91
C HIS A 98 -3.28 13.40 -5.03
N ALA A 99 -3.97 14.11 -4.13
CA ALA A 99 -3.97 15.58 -4.10
C ALA A 99 -2.57 16.15 -3.85
N ARG A 100 -1.74 15.47 -3.05
CA ARG A 100 -0.37 15.88 -2.78
C ARG A 100 0.54 15.80 -4.00
N ILE A 101 0.35 14.80 -4.84
CA ILE A 101 1.23 14.53 -5.99
C ILE A 101 0.76 15.26 -7.23
N LEU A 102 -0.53 15.32 -7.45
CA LEU A 102 -1.16 15.94 -8.62
C LEU A 102 -1.95 17.20 -8.23
N THR A 103 -1.33 18.05 -7.40
CA THR A 103 -1.97 19.25 -6.83
C THR A 103 -2.62 20.12 -7.89
N ASP A 104 -1.89 20.46 -8.96
CA ASP A 104 -2.38 21.36 -10.03
C ASP A 104 -3.56 20.73 -10.78
N GLN A 105 -3.51 19.42 -11.05
CA GLN A 105 -4.60 18.70 -11.70
C GLN A 105 -5.86 18.67 -10.83
N VAL A 106 -5.71 18.38 -9.54
CA VAL A 106 -6.83 18.37 -8.59
C VAL A 106 -7.41 19.79 -8.41
N GLN A 107 -6.55 20.82 -8.34
CA GLN A 107 -7.00 22.20 -8.22
C GLN A 107 -7.73 22.71 -9.47
N ALA A 108 -7.46 22.15 -10.64
CA ALA A 108 -8.13 22.50 -11.89
C ALA A 108 -9.56 21.94 -12.00
N GLU A 109 -9.95 21.03 -11.12
CA GLU A 109 -11.32 20.49 -11.12
C GLU A 109 -12.35 21.55 -10.73
N PRO A 110 -13.43 21.74 -11.51
CA PRO A 110 -14.39 22.83 -11.29
C PRO A 110 -15.18 22.72 -9.99
N PHE A 111 -15.13 21.57 -9.36
CA PHE A 111 -15.81 21.27 -8.10
C PHE A 111 -14.83 21.24 -6.90
N VAL A 112 -13.59 21.74 -7.04
CA VAL A 112 -12.59 21.81 -5.98
C VAL A 112 -12.19 23.26 -5.72
N ASP A 113 -12.42 23.76 -4.51
CA ASP A 113 -12.02 25.10 -4.10
C ASP A 113 -10.63 25.10 -3.44
N LYS A 114 -10.28 24.02 -2.76
CA LYS A 114 -9.03 23.92 -1.99
C LYS A 114 -8.35 22.57 -2.20
N VAL A 115 -7.02 22.58 -2.21
CA VAL A 115 -6.19 21.37 -2.13
C VAL A 115 -5.30 21.45 -0.90
N TRP A 116 -5.23 20.37 -0.12
CA TRP A 116 -4.30 20.22 1.00
C TRP A 116 -3.14 19.31 0.59
N PRO A 117 -2.05 19.87 0.04
CA PRO A 117 -0.95 19.06 -0.53
C PRO A 117 -0.01 18.50 0.54
N ASN A 118 -0.10 18.99 1.77
CA ASN A 118 0.77 18.55 2.85
C ASN A 118 0.18 17.36 3.60
N ARG A 119 1.06 16.47 4.07
CA ARG A 119 0.65 15.46 5.05
C ARG A 119 0.30 16.18 6.35
N ILE A 120 -0.91 15.98 6.81
CA ILE A 120 -1.34 16.42 8.13
C ILE A 120 -1.16 15.23 9.08
N TYR A 121 0.03 15.12 9.62
CA TYR A 121 0.34 14.30 10.77
C TYR A 121 1.15 15.19 11.69
N GLY A 122 0.59 15.63 12.78
CA GLY A 122 1.33 16.25 13.88
C GLY A 122 1.85 15.13 14.79
N GLU A 123 3.08 15.25 15.25
CA GLU A 123 3.60 14.36 16.30
C GLU A 123 2.72 14.47 17.55
N ASP A 124 2.12 15.66 17.77
CA ASP A 124 1.24 15.99 18.89
C ASP A 124 -0.26 15.79 18.62
N LEU A 125 -0.65 15.27 17.44
CA LEU A 125 -2.07 15.09 17.10
C LEU A 125 -2.53 13.67 17.44
N PHE A 126 -3.47 13.59 18.38
CA PHE A 126 -4.13 12.35 18.74
C PHE A 126 -5.52 12.30 18.08
N PRO A 127 -5.75 11.42 17.08
CA PRO A 127 -6.98 11.43 16.28
C PRO A 127 -8.16 10.72 16.97
N PHE A 128 -8.03 10.27 18.22
CA PHE A 128 -9.04 9.55 18.96
C PHE A 128 -9.72 10.45 20.00
N ASN A 129 -11.03 10.56 19.90
CA ASN A 129 -11.88 11.27 20.85
C ASN A 129 -13.32 10.70 20.78
N GLU A 130 -14.25 11.28 21.52
CA GLU A 130 -15.64 10.83 21.57
C GLU A 130 -16.31 10.81 20.18
N ARG A 131 -16.00 11.76 19.28
CA ARG A 131 -16.57 11.83 17.93
C ARG A 131 -15.97 10.80 16.97
N THR A 132 -14.68 10.50 17.13
CA THR A 132 -13.95 9.59 16.24
C THR A 132 -13.95 8.14 16.72
N ARG A 133 -14.29 7.88 17.99
CA ARG A 133 -14.33 6.55 18.60
C ARG A 133 -15.02 5.50 17.74
N ILE A 134 -16.14 5.85 17.14
CA ILE A 134 -16.91 4.92 16.30
C ILE A 134 -16.13 4.45 15.07
N HIS A 135 -15.26 5.29 14.50
CA HIS A 135 -14.43 4.93 13.35
C HIS A 135 -13.34 3.92 13.72
N PHE A 136 -12.82 3.97 14.92
CA PHE A 136 -11.90 2.95 15.44
C PHE A 136 -12.63 1.66 15.83
N ALA A 137 -13.80 1.77 16.43
CA ALA A 137 -14.54 0.60 16.93
C ALA A 137 -15.12 -0.29 15.81
N ARG A 138 -15.42 0.27 14.63
CA ARG A 138 -16.03 -0.44 13.50
C ARG A 138 -15.06 -0.85 12.40
N THR A 139 -13.78 -0.57 12.57
CA THR A 139 -12.72 -0.85 11.59
C THR A 139 -11.68 -1.80 12.13
N ASP A 140 -10.96 -2.46 11.23
CA ASP A 140 -9.75 -3.19 11.57
C ASP A 140 -8.70 -2.16 12.01
N MET A 141 -8.23 -2.29 13.24
CA MET A 141 -7.40 -1.28 13.87
C MET A 141 -6.10 -1.06 13.09
N GLN A 142 -5.90 0.16 12.65
CA GLN A 142 -4.68 0.59 11.97
C GLN A 142 -4.08 1.79 12.71
N TYR A 143 -2.77 1.79 12.87
CA TYR A 143 -2.04 2.90 13.49
C TYR A 143 -0.63 3.02 12.92
N CYS A 144 0.11 4.07 13.30
CA CYS A 144 1.50 4.27 12.88
C CYS A 144 2.39 4.43 14.09
N THR A 145 3.50 3.67 14.16
CA THR A 145 4.55 3.90 15.17
C THR A 145 5.61 4.88 14.67
N SER A 146 5.68 5.05 13.35
CA SER A 146 6.57 5.99 12.68
C SER A 146 5.98 6.44 11.34
N GLN A 147 6.54 7.49 10.79
CA GLN A 147 6.12 8.06 9.51
C GLN A 147 7.29 8.15 8.55
N GLY A 148 6.97 8.08 7.25
CA GLY A 148 7.94 8.27 6.19
C GLY A 148 8.81 7.06 5.90
N CYS A 149 9.52 7.15 4.78
CA CYS A 149 10.49 6.16 4.32
C CYS A 149 11.57 6.89 3.50
N PRO A 150 12.84 6.85 3.91
CA PRO A 150 13.89 7.63 3.26
C PRO A 150 14.52 6.91 2.05
N PHE A 151 14.04 5.72 1.70
CA PHE A 151 14.63 4.92 0.62
C PHE A 151 14.15 5.39 -0.75
N PRO A 152 15.06 5.54 -1.73
CA PRO A 152 14.75 6.08 -3.06
C PRO A 152 14.30 4.99 -4.04
N CYS A 153 13.42 4.08 -3.62
CA CYS A 153 12.90 3.03 -4.51
C CYS A 153 12.14 3.66 -5.67
N THR A 154 12.54 3.37 -6.91
CA THR A 154 12.06 4.08 -8.11
C THR A 154 10.58 3.83 -8.44
N PHE A 155 10.01 2.73 -7.97
CA PHE A 155 8.60 2.42 -8.12
C PHE A 155 7.69 3.05 -7.05
N CYS A 156 8.27 3.67 -6.03
CA CYS A 156 7.55 4.14 -4.84
C CYS A 156 7.41 5.65 -4.81
N ALA A 157 6.21 6.14 -4.49
CA ALA A 157 5.90 7.56 -4.32
C ALA A 157 5.90 8.03 -2.84
N LEU A 158 6.30 7.17 -1.90
CA LEU A 158 6.25 7.46 -0.45
C LEU A 158 7.56 8.03 0.12
N ILE A 159 8.51 8.43 -0.73
CA ILE A 159 9.81 8.94 -0.27
C ILE A 159 9.60 10.19 0.59
N SER A 160 9.99 10.09 1.85
CA SER A 160 9.92 11.20 2.82
C SER A 160 10.83 10.92 4.02
N PRO A 161 11.28 11.96 4.74
CA PRO A 161 12.03 11.78 5.97
C PRO A 161 11.29 10.85 6.95
N TRP A 162 12.04 9.95 7.57
CA TRP A 162 11.48 9.06 8.57
C TRP A 162 11.50 9.74 9.96
N ARG A 163 10.39 9.63 10.69
CA ARG A 163 10.25 10.15 12.05
C ARG A 163 9.53 9.12 12.93
N PRO A 164 10.11 8.72 14.06
CA PRO A 164 9.43 7.85 15.02
C PRO A 164 8.46 8.65 15.87
N LYS A 165 7.34 8.04 16.27
CA LYS A 165 6.55 8.51 17.40
C LYS A 165 7.28 8.17 18.70
N ASP A 166 7.17 9.04 19.70
CA ASP A 166 7.68 8.75 21.04
C ASP A 166 7.02 7.50 21.64
N ILE A 167 7.80 6.66 22.30
CA ILE A 167 7.30 5.35 22.76
C ILE A 167 6.33 5.48 23.94
N GLN A 168 6.48 6.50 24.77
CA GLN A 168 5.58 6.74 25.91
C GLN A 168 4.27 7.33 25.41
N GLU A 169 4.33 8.17 24.40
CA GLU A 169 3.15 8.70 23.74
C GLU A 169 2.38 7.58 23.03
N LEU A 170 3.07 6.71 22.27
CA LEU A 170 2.48 5.54 21.62
C LEU A 170 1.78 4.63 22.64
N ASP A 171 2.42 4.36 23.81
CA ASP A 171 1.85 3.56 24.89
C ASP A 171 0.56 4.19 25.42
N ARG A 172 0.58 5.49 25.72
CA ARG A 172 -0.60 6.22 26.22
C ARG A 172 -1.76 6.19 25.23
N GLU A 173 -1.48 6.46 23.96
CA GLU A 173 -2.50 6.52 22.91
C GLU A 173 -3.14 5.15 22.65
N LEU A 174 -2.34 4.10 22.50
CA LEU A 174 -2.85 2.75 22.27
C LEU A 174 -3.65 2.23 23.46
N LYS A 175 -3.23 2.50 24.69
CA LYS A 175 -4.02 2.17 25.89
C LYS A 175 -5.35 2.91 25.92
N THR A 176 -5.38 4.18 25.53
CA THR A 176 -6.61 4.97 25.48
C THR A 176 -7.59 4.40 24.44
N ILE A 177 -7.11 4.10 23.23
CA ILE A 177 -7.95 3.51 22.19
C ILE A 177 -8.43 2.11 22.60
N HIS A 178 -7.54 1.28 23.14
CA HIS A 178 -7.86 -0.08 23.55
C HIS A 178 -8.91 -0.13 24.68
N ALA A 179 -8.83 0.76 25.65
CA ALA A 179 -9.80 0.84 26.75
C ALA A 179 -11.25 1.06 26.22
N GLU A 180 -11.40 1.77 25.11
CA GLU A 180 -12.70 2.13 24.54
C GLU A 180 -13.18 1.17 23.44
N THR A 181 -12.26 0.49 22.75
CA THR A 181 -12.60 -0.34 21.58
C THR A 181 -12.36 -1.83 21.78
N GLY A 182 -11.46 -2.18 22.69
CA GLY A 182 -11.11 -3.58 23.00
C GLY A 182 -10.46 -4.33 21.83
N PHE A 183 -9.81 -3.63 20.89
CA PHE A 183 -9.19 -4.28 19.71
C PHE A 183 -8.20 -5.37 20.14
N LYS A 184 -8.16 -6.47 19.40
CA LYS A 184 -7.28 -7.62 19.66
C LYS A 184 -6.16 -7.76 18.64
N GLU A 185 -6.28 -7.08 17.53
CA GLU A 185 -5.26 -7.04 16.47
C GLU A 185 -5.09 -5.59 16.01
N ILE A 186 -3.86 -5.25 15.64
CA ILE A 186 -3.53 -3.94 15.07
C ILE A 186 -2.54 -4.09 13.93
N SER A 187 -2.78 -3.37 12.84
CA SER A 187 -1.83 -3.25 11.74
C SER A 187 -1.06 -1.92 11.86
N PHE A 188 0.25 -2.00 12.04
CA PHE A 188 1.09 -0.82 11.98
C PHE A 188 1.44 -0.49 10.54
N SER A 189 0.87 0.61 10.04
CA SER A 189 1.03 1.08 8.65
C SER A 189 2.40 1.71 8.37
N ASP A 190 3.39 1.37 9.17
CA ASP A 190 4.75 1.83 8.98
C ASP A 190 5.32 1.28 7.67
N PRO A 191 5.84 2.11 6.75
CA PRO A 191 6.47 1.59 5.54
C PRO A 191 7.70 0.74 5.81
N ASN A 192 8.29 0.89 6.99
CA ASN A 192 9.43 0.11 7.47
C ASN A 192 9.61 0.31 8.99
N ILE A 193 9.01 -0.56 9.78
CA ILE A 193 9.07 -0.49 11.24
C ILE A 193 10.49 -0.70 11.80
N GLY A 194 11.37 -1.39 11.06
CA GLY A 194 12.75 -1.68 11.45
C GLY A 194 13.76 -0.57 11.17
N PHE A 195 13.34 0.63 10.73
CA PHE A 195 14.25 1.75 10.52
C PHE A 195 14.55 2.47 11.84
N GLY A 196 15.61 3.26 11.90
CA GLY A 196 16.02 3.87 13.17
C GLY A 196 17.00 5.04 13.04
N VAL A 197 16.92 5.79 11.93
CA VAL A 197 17.77 6.97 11.70
C VAL A 197 16.92 8.12 11.17
N TRP A 198 16.99 9.30 11.80
CA TRP A 198 16.26 10.48 11.35
C TRP A 198 17.03 11.76 11.62
N LYS A 199 16.54 12.86 11.12
CA LYS A 199 16.98 14.20 11.51
C LYS A 199 15.93 14.84 12.40
N ASP A 200 16.37 15.40 13.54
CA ASP A 200 15.52 16.21 14.39
C ASP A 200 15.24 17.59 13.73
N ASP A 201 14.50 18.45 14.42
CA ASP A 201 14.10 19.76 13.90
C ASP A 201 15.29 20.73 13.76
N GLU A 202 16.39 20.47 14.47
CA GLU A 202 17.66 21.19 14.34
C GLU A 202 18.53 20.65 13.19
N GLY A 203 18.07 19.61 12.48
CA GLY A 203 18.77 18.94 11.38
C GLY A 203 19.86 17.98 11.81
N LYS A 204 20.01 17.71 13.11
CA LYS A 204 20.99 16.76 13.65
C LYS A 204 20.52 15.33 13.45
N THR A 205 21.44 14.47 13.02
CA THR A 205 21.13 13.06 12.83
C THR A 205 20.99 12.33 14.16
N GLN A 206 19.82 11.76 14.39
CA GLN A 206 19.48 10.91 15.53
C GLN A 206 19.52 9.44 15.12
N ARG A 207 19.80 8.58 16.07
CA ARG A 207 19.80 7.12 15.91
C ARG A 207 19.18 6.46 17.12
N MET A 208 18.40 5.39 16.87
CA MET A 208 17.85 4.56 17.93
C MET A 208 18.28 3.11 17.77
N ASP A 209 18.28 2.40 18.87
CA ASP A 209 18.36 0.94 18.88
C ASP A 209 17.04 0.36 18.38
N ARG A 210 17.08 -0.23 17.18
CA ARG A 210 15.91 -0.78 16.49
C ARG A 210 15.34 -1.99 17.20
N VAL A 211 16.20 -2.86 17.72
CA VAL A 211 15.77 -4.07 18.47
C VAL A 211 15.10 -3.66 19.76
N LYS A 212 15.70 -2.70 20.49
CA LYS A 212 15.09 -2.15 21.70
C LYS A 212 13.71 -1.55 21.41
N ARG A 213 13.56 -0.78 20.31
CA ARG A 213 12.26 -0.21 19.93
C ARG A 213 11.18 -1.28 19.69
N ILE A 214 11.52 -2.37 18.99
CA ILE A 214 10.58 -3.48 18.80
C ILE A 214 10.23 -4.14 20.13
N LYS A 215 11.18 -4.32 21.03
CA LYS A 215 10.92 -4.83 22.38
C LYS A 215 10.01 -3.90 23.20
N ASP A 216 10.18 -2.58 23.08
CA ASP A 216 9.32 -1.58 23.73
C ASP A 216 7.89 -1.62 23.16
N ILE A 217 7.72 -1.69 21.82
CA ILE A 217 6.41 -1.90 21.18
C ILE A 217 5.80 -3.22 21.65
N GLY A 218 6.60 -4.30 21.67
CA GLY A 218 6.17 -5.61 22.13
C GLY A 218 5.69 -5.62 23.58
N ARG A 219 6.32 -4.86 24.46
CA ARG A 219 5.84 -4.68 25.83
C ARG A 219 4.43 -4.08 25.84
N ILE A 220 4.20 -2.99 25.08
CA ILE A 220 2.88 -2.36 24.98
C ILE A 220 1.84 -3.37 24.47
N MET A 221 2.17 -4.13 23.42
CA MET A 221 1.24 -5.10 22.82
C MET A 221 0.91 -6.26 23.78
N ARG A 222 1.90 -6.77 24.51
CA ARG A 222 1.65 -7.80 25.54
C ARG A 222 0.82 -7.28 26.72
N ASP A 223 1.09 -6.07 27.20
CA ASP A 223 0.32 -5.43 28.27
C ASP A 223 -1.17 -5.27 27.89
N LEU A 224 -1.47 -5.08 26.59
CA LEU A 224 -2.83 -4.95 26.04
C LEU A 224 -3.44 -6.30 25.60
N ASP A 225 -2.69 -7.39 25.61
CA ASP A 225 -3.10 -8.68 25.02
C ASP A 225 -3.53 -8.54 23.55
N VAL A 226 -2.70 -7.84 22.75
CA VAL A 226 -2.95 -7.49 21.34
C VAL A 226 -1.87 -8.11 20.45
N ARG A 227 -2.28 -8.67 19.32
CA ARG A 227 -1.38 -9.13 18.25
C ARG A 227 -1.20 -8.01 17.20
N TRP A 228 -0.07 -7.99 16.53
CA TRP A 228 0.19 -6.95 15.54
C TRP A 228 0.94 -7.44 14.31
N ASP A 229 0.78 -6.70 13.21
CA ASP A 229 1.53 -6.86 11.98
C ASP A 229 2.11 -5.53 11.48
N SER A 230 3.10 -5.61 10.58
CA SER A 230 3.69 -4.43 9.94
C SER A 230 4.55 -4.82 8.73
N ASN A 231 5.16 -3.80 8.10
CA ASN A 231 6.13 -3.96 7.03
C ASN A 231 7.56 -3.75 7.54
N ILE A 232 8.49 -4.58 7.06
CA ILE A 232 9.92 -4.43 7.33
C ILE A 232 10.75 -4.71 6.07
N ARG A 233 11.88 -4.07 5.95
CA ARG A 233 12.84 -4.37 4.87
C ARG A 233 13.75 -5.53 5.28
N SER A 234 14.01 -6.45 4.36
CA SER A 234 14.82 -7.65 4.61
C SER A 234 16.18 -7.43 5.32
N PRO A 235 16.97 -6.34 5.05
CA PRO A 235 18.24 -6.14 5.78
C PRO A 235 18.10 -5.91 7.29
N TYR A 236 16.89 -5.69 7.79
CA TYR A 236 16.64 -5.47 9.23
C TYR A 236 16.20 -6.74 9.96
N LEU A 237 15.90 -7.82 9.26
CA LEU A 237 15.53 -9.10 9.86
C LEU A 237 16.77 -9.92 10.26
N THR A 238 17.58 -9.36 11.15
CA THR A 238 18.67 -10.09 11.81
C THR A 238 18.10 -11.11 12.82
N PRO A 239 18.86 -12.12 13.25
CA PRO A 239 18.39 -13.07 14.27
C PRO A 239 17.83 -12.37 15.52
N GLU A 240 18.49 -11.33 16.03
CA GLU A 240 18.06 -10.59 17.22
C GLU A 240 16.76 -9.81 16.97
N MET A 241 16.55 -9.32 15.74
CA MET A 241 15.31 -8.65 15.37
C MET A 241 14.16 -9.63 15.28
N VAL A 242 14.38 -10.81 14.69
CA VAL A 242 13.38 -11.88 14.59
C VAL A 242 12.97 -12.37 15.99
N GLU A 243 13.91 -12.57 16.88
CA GLU A 243 13.64 -12.89 18.28
C GLU A 243 12.79 -11.81 18.96
N ALA A 244 13.15 -10.52 18.79
CA ALA A 244 12.39 -9.41 19.37
C ALA A 244 10.96 -9.33 18.80
N LEU A 245 10.78 -9.59 17.52
CA LEU A 245 9.46 -9.65 16.87
C LEU A 245 8.62 -10.82 17.43
N ALA A 246 9.20 -12.02 17.53
CA ALA A 246 8.52 -13.21 18.06
C ALA A 246 8.08 -13.00 19.52
N GLU A 247 8.91 -12.36 20.34
CA GLU A 247 8.59 -12.02 21.73
C GLU A 247 7.57 -10.88 21.89
N SER A 248 7.20 -10.18 20.81
CA SER A 248 6.41 -8.94 20.87
C SER A 248 4.93 -9.11 20.52
N ASN A 249 4.38 -10.31 20.45
CA ASN A 249 3.07 -10.61 19.88
C ASN A 249 2.94 -10.23 18.40
N CYS A 250 4.05 -10.11 17.65
CA CYS A 250 4.03 -9.95 16.22
C CYS A 250 3.61 -11.25 15.55
N TYR A 251 2.46 -11.25 14.87
CA TYR A 251 1.96 -12.46 14.22
C TYR A 251 2.28 -12.51 12.71
N SER A 252 2.53 -11.35 12.11
CA SER A 252 2.81 -11.27 10.67
C SER A 252 3.72 -10.10 10.32
N ILE A 253 4.59 -10.32 9.33
CA ILE A 253 5.43 -9.28 8.74
C ILE A 253 5.38 -9.37 7.22
N GLU A 254 5.27 -8.24 6.54
CA GLU A 254 5.43 -8.15 5.10
C GLU A 254 6.83 -7.65 4.74
N ILE A 255 7.47 -8.35 3.80
CA ILE A 255 8.79 -8.03 3.27
C ILE A 255 8.67 -7.70 1.80
N GLY A 256 8.91 -6.45 1.42
CA GLY A 256 9.04 -6.11 0.01
C GLY A 256 10.33 -6.70 -0.57
N CYS A 257 10.25 -7.78 -1.33
CA CYS A 257 11.36 -8.39 -2.08
C CYS A 257 11.51 -7.75 -3.45
N GLU A 258 10.41 -7.49 -4.11
CA GLU A 258 10.19 -6.83 -5.40
C GLU A 258 10.69 -7.65 -6.60
N SER A 259 11.93 -8.19 -6.59
CA SER A 259 12.51 -8.93 -7.70
C SER A 259 13.57 -9.95 -7.24
N GLY A 260 13.76 -10.99 -8.02
CA GLY A 260 14.83 -11.99 -7.86
C GLY A 260 16.11 -11.64 -8.62
N ASP A 261 16.21 -10.47 -9.19
CA ASP A 261 17.41 -10.03 -9.92
C ASP A 261 18.23 -9.00 -9.13
N ASP A 262 19.49 -9.33 -8.83
CA ASP A 262 20.37 -8.46 -8.01
C ASP A 262 20.68 -7.12 -8.69
N TYR A 263 20.88 -7.12 -10.01
CA TYR A 263 21.11 -5.91 -10.78
C TYR A 263 19.88 -5.02 -10.80
N PHE A 264 18.72 -5.59 -11.06
CA PHE A 264 17.44 -4.88 -11.08
C PHE A 264 17.16 -4.24 -9.71
N LEU A 265 17.31 -5.00 -8.63
CA LEU A 265 17.15 -4.52 -7.25
C LEU A 265 18.05 -3.32 -6.95
N ARG A 266 19.36 -3.40 -7.29
CA ARG A 266 20.35 -2.39 -6.89
C ARG A 266 20.38 -1.20 -7.82
N LYS A 267 20.25 -1.42 -9.13
CA LYS A 267 20.54 -0.41 -10.15
C LYS A 267 19.29 0.20 -10.76
N ILE A 268 18.24 -0.60 -10.98
CA ILE A 268 17.02 -0.13 -11.62
C ILE A 268 16.05 0.39 -10.55
N ILE A 269 15.61 -0.47 -9.65
CA ILE A 269 14.62 -0.04 -8.63
C ILE A 269 15.24 0.62 -7.40
N LYS A 270 16.57 0.64 -7.30
CA LYS A 270 17.32 1.33 -6.24
C LYS A 270 16.84 0.95 -4.83
N LYS A 271 16.57 -0.35 -4.63
CA LYS A 271 16.09 -0.89 -3.35
C LYS A 271 17.10 -0.66 -2.19
N GLY A 272 18.38 -0.37 -2.50
CA GLY A 272 19.45 -0.17 -1.51
C GLY A 272 20.06 -1.46 -0.98
N HIS A 273 19.58 -2.61 -1.43
CA HIS A 273 20.17 -3.94 -1.19
C HIS A 273 19.90 -4.87 -2.38
N GLY A 274 20.55 -6.01 -2.42
CA GLY A 274 20.31 -7.06 -3.42
C GLY A 274 19.71 -8.31 -2.79
N LEU A 275 19.97 -9.48 -3.39
CA LEU A 275 19.37 -10.77 -3.01
C LEU A 275 19.83 -11.29 -1.65
N LYS A 276 21.12 -11.05 -1.30
CA LYS A 276 21.68 -11.63 -0.07
C LYS A 276 20.85 -11.34 1.18
N PRO A 277 20.47 -10.08 1.50
CA PRO A 277 19.63 -9.81 2.66
C PRO A 277 18.22 -10.44 2.59
N ILE A 278 17.65 -10.65 1.41
CA ILE A 278 16.37 -11.34 1.27
C ILE A 278 16.52 -12.80 1.67
N LYS A 279 17.57 -13.46 1.19
CA LYS A 279 17.86 -14.86 1.53
C LYS A 279 18.22 -15.02 3.01
N GLU A 280 19.01 -14.12 3.56
CA GLU A 280 19.34 -14.12 5.00
C GLU A 280 18.06 -13.95 5.85
N ALA A 281 17.15 -13.05 5.46
CA ALA A 281 15.87 -12.88 6.14
C ALA A 281 15.04 -14.17 6.14
N ALA A 282 14.92 -14.86 5.00
CA ALA A 282 14.17 -16.11 4.91
C ALA A 282 14.75 -17.21 5.82
N VAL A 283 16.07 -17.29 5.92
CA VAL A 283 16.73 -18.23 6.85
C VAL A 283 16.46 -17.84 8.31
N ASN A 284 16.55 -16.55 8.63
CA ASN A 284 16.43 -16.07 10.01
C ASN A 284 15.01 -16.21 10.56
N VAL A 285 13.97 -16.04 9.72
CA VAL A 285 12.56 -16.10 10.17
C VAL A 285 12.02 -17.52 10.28
N ARG A 286 12.70 -18.49 9.67
CA ARG A 286 12.28 -19.89 9.67
C ARG A 286 12.08 -20.40 11.10
N GLY A 287 10.89 -20.94 11.37
CA GLY A 287 10.54 -21.51 12.67
C GLY A 287 10.35 -20.49 13.80
N SER A 288 10.28 -19.18 13.50
CA SER A 288 10.03 -18.12 14.49
C SER A 288 8.58 -18.07 14.96
N GLY A 289 7.65 -18.72 14.26
CA GLY A 289 6.21 -18.61 14.51
C GLY A 289 5.57 -17.34 13.94
N ILE A 290 6.35 -16.48 13.27
CA ILE A 290 5.84 -15.27 12.61
C ILE A 290 5.49 -15.62 11.16
N SER A 291 4.27 -15.30 10.73
CA SER A 291 3.86 -15.45 9.34
C SER A 291 4.49 -14.38 8.46
N ILE A 292 5.32 -14.79 7.50
CA ILE A 292 6.00 -13.85 6.60
C ILE A 292 5.30 -13.81 5.25
N MET A 293 4.98 -12.58 4.78
CA MET A 293 4.54 -12.30 3.43
C MET A 293 5.71 -11.73 2.62
N TYR A 294 6.16 -12.46 1.61
CA TYR A 294 7.17 -12.00 0.67
C TYR A 294 6.48 -11.39 -0.55
N SER A 295 6.60 -10.07 -0.71
CA SER A 295 5.93 -9.32 -1.78
C SER A 295 6.87 -9.03 -2.93
N PHE A 296 6.41 -9.28 -4.14
CA PHE A 296 7.11 -9.05 -5.40
C PHE A 296 6.29 -8.15 -6.31
N ILE A 297 6.98 -7.43 -7.21
CA ILE A 297 6.34 -6.62 -8.23
C ILE A 297 6.88 -7.09 -9.59
N GLY A 298 6.01 -7.59 -10.45
CA GLY A 298 6.35 -8.00 -11.81
C GLY A 298 5.96 -6.97 -12.87
N TYR A 299 6.54 -7.11 -14.05
CA TYR A 299 6.25 -6.27 -15.22
C TYR A 299 6.56 -4.78 -15.00
N MET A 300 7.67 -4.51 -14.34
CA MET A 300 8.17 -3.14 -14.17
C MET A 300 8.88 -2.65 -15.45
N PRO A 301 8.89 -1.33 -15.73
CA PRO A 301 9.75 -0.76 -16.75
C PRO A 301 11.19 -1.25 -16.62
N ARG A 302 11.83 -1.58 -17.74
CA ARG A 302 13.21 -2.12 -17.82
C ARG A 302 13.40 -3.52 -17.25
N GLU A 303 12.33 -4.19 -16.84
CA GLU A 303 12.39 -5.58 -16.42
C GLU A 303 12.34 -6.52 -17.63
N THR A 304 13.39 -7.33 -17.80
CA THR A 304 13.44 -8.32 -18.88
C THR A 304 12.76 -9.63 -18.47
N PRO A 305 12.33 -10.48 -19.42
CA PRO A 305 11.83 -11.82 -19.13
C PRO A 305 12.79 -12.66 -18.27
N ALA A 306 14.10 -12.58 -18.57
CA ALA A 306 15.11 -13.31 -17.79
C ALA A 306 15.20 -12.83 -16.31
N MET A 307 14.93 -11.54 -16.04
CA MET A 307 14.86 -11.02 -14.68
C MET A 307 13.63 -11.57 -13.94
N ARG A 308 12.48 -11.68 -14.63
CA ARG A 308 11.28 -12.30 -14.05
C ARG A 308 11.48 -13.78 -13.73
N LEU A 309 12.14 -14.53 -14.59
CA LEU A 309 12.47 -15.94 -14.30
C LEU A 309 13.30 -16.06 -13.02
N ARG A 310 14.33 -15.21 -12.84
CA ARG A 310 15.10 -15.18 -11.59
C ARG A 310 14.26 -14.80 -10.36
N THR A 311 13.15 -14.08 -10.55
CA THR A 311 12.21 -13.81 -9.46
C THR A 311 11.48 -15.08 -9.05
N PHE A 312 11.05 -15.92 -10.00
CA PHE A 312 10.45 -17.22 -9.69
C PHE A 312 11.47 -18.17 -9.02
N ASP A 313 12.73 -18.22 -9.49
CA ASP A 313 13.80 -18.99 -8.84
C ASP A 313 14.00 -18.58 -7.38
N LEU A 314 13.89 -17.28 -7.09
CA LEU A 314 13.97 -16.79 -5.71
C LEU A 314 12.75 -17.18 -4.89
N ILE A 315 11.55 -17.15 -5.47
CA ILE A 315 10.31 -17.57 -4.80
C ILE A 315 10.39 -19.04 -4.42
N ASP A 316 10.82 -19.91 -5.34
CA ASP A 316 11.00 -21.32 -5.07
C ASP A 316 11.99 -21.55 -3.93
N TRP A 317 13.14 -20.88 -4.01
CA TRP A 317 14.14 -20.98 -2.96
C TRP A 317 13.59 -20.50 -1.59
N ILE A 318 12.77 -19.43 -1.55
CA ILE A 318 12.16 -18.94 -0.31
C ILE A 318 11.19 -19.98 0.26
N THR A 319 10.29 -20.51 -0.57
CA THR A 319 9.26 -21.48 -0.12
C THR A 319 9.85 -22.82 0.30
N GLU A 320 10.97 -23.23 -0.30
CA GLU A 320 11.75 -24.39 0.16
C GLU A 320 12.47 -24.11 1.49
N THR A 321 12.96 -22.89 1.69
CA THR A 321 13.69 -22.49 2.90
C THR A 321 12.77 -22.25 4.08
N ASP A 322 11.62 -21.59 3.86
CA ASP A 322 10.60 -21.24 4.84
C ASP A 322 9.25 -21.82 4.38
N PRO A 323 8.87 -23.03 4.84
CA PRO A 323 7.63 -23.68 4.42
C PRO A 323 6.35 -22.91 4.81
N ASP A 324 6.43 -22.00 5.78
CA ASP A 324 5.32 -21.15 6.22
C ASP A 324 5.26 -19.82 5.46
N ALA A 325 6.18 -19.59 4.49
CA ALA A 325 6.23 -18.40 3.68
C ALA A 325 4.94 -18.21 2.88
N ARG A 326 4.41 -17.00 2.93
CA ARG A 326 3.37 -16.55 2.00
C ARG A 326 4.01 -15.66 0.95
N VAL A 327 3.61 -15.82 -0.30
CA VAL A 327 4.15 -15.05 -1.42
C VAL A 327 3.03 -14.30 -2.12
N SER A 328 3.26 -13.03 -2.43
CA SER A 328 2.37 -12.27 -3.31
C SER A 328 3.18 -11.61 -4.44
N ILE A 329 2.63 -11.66 -5.65
CA ILE A 329 3.19 -10.95 -6.80
C ILE A 329 2.16 -9.93 -7.26
N TYR A 330 2.56 -8.67 -7.27
CA TYR A 330 1.75 -7.57 -7.77
C TYR A 330 2.22 -7.19 -9.18
N HIS A 331 1.28 -6.75 -9.99
CA HIS A 331 1.63 -6.08 -11.24
C HIS A 331 2.09 -4.66 -10.95
N PHE A 332 3.10 -4.20 -11.65
CA PHE A 332 3.49 -2.80 -11.56
C PHE A 332 2.32 -1.90 -11.94
N ALA A 333 2.03 -0.95 -11.06
CA ALA A 333 1.07 0.10 -11.31
C ALA A 333 1.81 1.44 -11.35
N PRO A 334 1.68 2.23 -12.43
CA PRO A 334 2.36 3.50 -12.57
C PRO A 334 1.72 4.56 -11.65
N TYR A 335 2.13 4.57 -10.38
CA TYR A 335 1.67 5.57 -9.44
C TYR A 335 2.37 6.92 -9.68
N PRO A 336 1.62 8.02 -9.84
CA PRO A 336 2.18 9.35 -9.96
C PRO A 336 3.13 9.67 -8.80
N GLY A 337 4.20 10.40 -9.10
CA GLY A 337 5.23 10.79 -8.13
C GLY A 337 6.31 9.74 -7.87
N SER A 338 6.23 8.57 -8.50
CA SER A 338 7.35 7.63 -8.54
C SER A 338 8.19 7.86 -9.81
N PRO A 339 9.54 7.70 -9.76
CA PRO A 339 10.36 7.80 -10.96
C PRO A 339 9.96 6.84 -12.11
N MET A 340 9.47 5.65 -11.78
CA MET A 340 8.98 4.68 -12.78
C MET A 340 7.63 5.07 -13.39
N TYR A 341 6.89 5.97 -12.78
CA TYR A 341 5.72 6.55 -13.43
C TYR A 341 6.11 7.30 -14.70
N ASP A 342 7.17 8.11 -14.61
CA ASP A 342 7.68 8.84 -15.77
C ASP A 342 8.21 7.89 -16.84
N ASP A 343 8.90 6.82 -16.45
CA ASP A 343 9.34 5.77 -17.37
C ASP A 343 8.15 5.13 -18.10
N ALA A 344 7.03 4.86 -17.41
CA ALA A 344 5.83 4.28 -18.00
C ALA A 344 5.10 5.26 -18.94
N VAL A 345 4.99 6.52 -18.55
CA VAL A 345 4.37 7.59 -19.38
C VAL A 345 5.16 7.78 -20.68
N ASN A 346 6.49 7.67 -20.62
CA ASN A 346 7.37 7.85 -21.77
C ASN A 346 7.63 6.58 -22.59
N GLY A 347 7.09 5.43 -22.20
CA GLY A 347 7.30 4.16 -22.89
C GLY A 347 8.77 3.72 -22.93
N VAL A 348 9.52 3.93 -21.85
CA VAL A 348 10.96 3.68 -21.80
C VAL A 348 11.28 2.20 -22.00
N ASP A 349 12.29 1.91 -22.82
CA ASP A 349 12.81 0.57 -23.12
C ASP A 349 11.70 -0.42 -23.61
N GLY A 350 10.73 0.10 -24.39
CA GLY A 350 9.65 -0.70 -24.97
C GLY A 350 8.55 -1.05 -23.96
N PHE A 351 8.53 -0.45 -22.79
CA PHE A 351 7.40 -0.56 -21.87
C PHE A 351 6.15 0.03 -22.54
N PRO A 352 4.96 -0.62 -22.44
CA PRO A 352 3.73 -0.07 -22.97
C PRO A 352 3.48 1.34 -22.43
N GLN A 353 3.35 2.32 -23.31
CA GLN A 353 3.14 3.70 -22.91
C GLN A 353 1.86 3.83 -22.11
N PHE A 354 1.97 4.41 -20.93
CA PHE A 354 0.83 4.73 -20.08
C PHE A 354 0.36 6.16 -20.36
N ASP A 355 -0.92 6.30 -20.73
CA ASP A 355 -1.56 7.59 -20.90
C ASP A 355 -2.33 7.96 -19.63
N PRO A 356 -1.80 8.88 -18.80
CA PRO A 356 -2.41 9.17 -17.51
C PRO A 356 -3.69 10.00 -17.67
N PRO A 357 -4.73 9.70 -16.88
CA PRO A 357 -5.92 10.51 -16.84
C PRO A 357 -5.62 11.96 -16.44
N THR A 358 -6.41 12.89 -16.96
CA THR A 358 -6.31 14.33 -16.68
C THR A 358 -7.34 14.82 -15.66
N THR A 359 -8.24 13.97 -15.20
CA THR A 359 -9.31 14.29 -14.25
C THR A 359 -9.38 13.31 -13.09
N MET A 360 -9.92 13.73 -11.96
CA MET A 360 -10.14 12.86 -10.80
C MET A 360 -11.05 11.67 -11.14
N GLU A 361 -12.05 11.86 -11.99
CA GLU A 361 -12.94 10.80 -12.43
C GLU A 361 -12.21 9.78 -13.29
N GLY A 362 -11.42 10.25 -14.28
CA GLY A 362 -10.60 9.38 -15.11
C GLY A 362 -9.61 8.54 -14.28
N TRP A 363 -8.99 9.10 -13.24
CA TRP A 363 -8.18 8.32 -12.29
C TRP A 363 -9.03 7.30 -11.52
N GLY A 364 -10.28 7.62 -11.23
CA GLY A 364 -11.21 6.70 -10.56
C GLY A 364 -11.61 5.49 -11.42
N GLU A 365 -11.57 5.62 -12.72
CA GLU A 365 -11.83 4.54 -13.68
C GLU A 365 -10.64 3.57 -13.80
N LEU A 366 -9.42 4.04 -13.48
CA LEU A 366 -8.24 3.20 -13.45
C LEU A 366 -8.24 2.30 -12.23
N ARG A 367 -8.15 1.01 -12.45
CA ARG A 367 -8.13 0.00 -11.37
C ARG A 367 -6.70 -0.29 -10.88
N LEU A 368 -5.89 0.75 -10.66
CA LEU A 368 -4.48 0.63 -10.26
C LEU A 368 -4.26 -0.13 -8.94
N MET A 369 -5.18 0.04 -7.98
CA MET A 369 -5.05 -0.52 -6.63
C MET A 369 -5.47 -1.98 -6.50
N ASN A 370 -6.12 -2.56 -7.50
CA ASN A 370 -6.80 -3.84 -7.34
C ASN A 370 -6.25 -4.95 -8.24
N SER A 371 -4.98 -4.86 -8.62
CA SER A 371 -4.31 -5.91 -9.39
C SER A 371 -3.21 -6.60 -8.60
N PRO A 372 -3.51 -7.37 -7.55
CA PRO A 372 -2.66 -8.50 -7.28
C PRO A 372 -2.82 -9.42 -8.48
N LEU A 373 -1.77 -9.55 -9.30
CA LEU A 373 -1.81 -10.40 -10.48
C LEU A 373 -1.76 -11.86 -10.11
N TYR A 374 -1.05 -12.17 -9.05
CA TYR A 374 -0.82 -13.54 -8.63
C TYR A 374 -0.65 -13.62 -7.12
N TRP A 375 -1.34 -14.57 -6.55
CA TRP A 375 -0.98 -15.15 -5.27
C TRP A 375 -0.43 -16.54 -5.59
N ILE A 376 0.88 -16.73 -5.62
CA ILE A 376 1.47 -18.06 -5.64
C ILE A 376 1.50 -18.53 -4.19
N ALA A 377 1.11 -19.78 -3.93
CA ALA A 377 0.97 -20.32 -2.59
C ALA A 377 -0.06 -19.61 -1.70
N GLY A 378 -1.22 -19.31 -2.26
CA GLY A 378 -2.31 -18.58 -1.59
C GLY A 378 -2.99 -17.59 -2.51
N LEU A 379 -3.02 -17.88 -3.79
CA LEU A 379 -3.48 -17.05 -4.91
C LEU A 379 -4.91 -16.57 -4.79
N ASN A 380 -5.09 -15.26 -4.64
CA ASN A 380 -6.36 -14.58 -4.88
C ASN A 380 -6.31 -13.89 -6.24
N PHE A 381 -6.66 -14.63 -7.29
CA PHE A 381 -6.73 -14.10 -8.63
C PHE A 381 -8.11 -13.48 -8.89
N ARG A 382 -8.17 -12.19 -9.17
CA ARG A 382 -9.40 -11.53 -9.60
C ARG A 382 -9.44 -11.41 -11.13
N LYS A 383 -10.19 -12.30 -11.77
CA LYS A 383 -10.38 -12.44 -13.21
C LYS A 383 -10.58 -11.11 -13.97
N ASP A 384 -11.34 -10.19 -13.39
CA ASP A 384 -11.82 -9.00 -14.10
C ASP A 384 -10.74 -7.93 -14.31
N ASN A 385 -9.71 -7.91 -13.47
CA ASN A 385 -8.67 -6.88 -13.52
C ASN A 385 -7.46 -7.30 -14.36
N THR A 386 -7.15 -8.59 -14.42
CA THR A 386 -5.99 -9.09 -15.14
C THR A 386 -6.19 -9.04 -16.64
N ARG A 387 -7.37 -9.45 -17.12
CA ARG A 387 -7.70 -9.46 -18.54
C ARG A 387 -7.63 -8.08 -19.19
N LYS A 388 -7.88 -7.01 -18.45
CA LYS A 388 -7.84 -5.63 -18.95
C LYS A 388 -6.43 -5.04 -19.00
N ASN A 389 -5.50 -5.58 -18.21
CA ASN A 389 -4.12 -5.07 -18.11
C ASN A 389 -3.13 -5.80 -19.00
N PHE A 390 -3.57 -6.89 -19.67
CA PHE A 390 -2.78 -7.60 -20.65
C PHE A 390 -3.39 -7.43 -22.04
N PRO A 391 -2.61 -7.13 -23.07
CA PRO A 391 -3.04 -7.26 -24.46
C PRO A 391 -3.65 -8.65 -24.67
N GLY A 392 -4.72 -8.74 -25.48
CA GLY A 392 -5.50 -9.97 -25.62
C GLY A 392 -4.69 -11.22 -25.99
N GLU A 393 -3.58 -11.06 -26.70
CA GLU A 393 -2.67 -12.15 -27.05
C GLU A 393 -1.82 -12.61 -25.86
N GLU A 394 -1.37 -11.71 -24.99
CA GLU A 394 -0.64 -12.08 -23.77
C GLU A 394 -1.56 -12.75 -22.75
N TRP A 395 -2.80 -12.25 -22.63
CA TRP A 395 -3.80 -12.91 -21.77
C TRP A 395 -4.07 -14.34 -22.20
N ALA A 396 -4.24 -14.60 -23.49
CA ALA A 396 -4.48 -15.95 -24.00
C ALA A 396 -3.36 -16.94 -23.66
N LYS A 397 -2.13 -16.45 -23.48
CA LYS A 397 -0.97 -17.28 -23.10
C LYS A 397 -0.92 -17.57 -21.60
N ILE A 398 -1.32 -16.64 -20.75
CA ILE A 398 -1.28 -16.81 -19.27
C ILE A 398 -2.58 -17.33 -18.68
N GLU A 399 -3.71 -17.18 -19.35
CA GLU A 399 -5.03 -17.64 -18.86
C GLU A 399 -5.06 -19.13 -18.46
N PRO A 400 -4.43 -20.08 -19.19
CA PRO A 400 -4.39 -21.47 -18.78
C PRO A 400 -3.70 -21.71 -17.44
N TYR A 401 -2.63 -20.95 -17.16
CA TYR A 401 -1.87 -21.08 -15.89
C TYR A 401 -2.61 -20.47 -14.71
N VAL A 402 -3.29 -19.37 -14.99
CA VAL A 402 -4.20 -18.76 -14.03
C VAL A 402 -5.29 -19.73 -13.61
N LYS A 403 -5.92 -20.39 -14.56
CA LYS A 403 -6.96 -21.40 -14.29
C LYS A 403 -6.39 -22.58 -13.49
N LEU A 404 -5.21 -23.07 -13.86
CA LEU A 404 -4.56 -24.17 -13.15
C LEU A 404 -4.23 -23.79 -11.71
N ALA A 405 -3.72 -22.59 -11.48
CA ALA A 405 -3.44 -22.05 -10.15
C ALA A 405 -4.73 -21.87 -9.33
N GLU A 406 -5.81 -21.32 -9.93
CA GLU A 406 -7.12 -21.21 -9.28
C GLU A 406 -7.69 -22.58 -8.87
N ASP A 407 -7.59 -23.59 -9.74
CA ASP A 407 -8.13 -24.91 -9.49
C ASP A 407 -7.37 -25.66 -8.39
N LYS A 408 -6.05 -25.56 -8.37
CA LYS A 408 -5.20 -26.12 -7.31
C LYS A 408 -5.45 -25.43 -5.97
N TRP A 409 -5.58 -24.09 -5.96
CA TRP A 409 -5.88 -23.33 -4.74
C TRP A 409 -7.26 -23.68 -4.15
N ARG A 410 -8.28 -23.82 -4.99
CA ARG A 410 -9.63 -24.24 -4.55
C ARG A 410 -9.66 -25.61 -3.91
N LYS A 411 -8.77 -26.52 -4.36
CA LYS A 411 -8.67 -27.88 -3.86
C LYS A 411 -7.80 -28.00 -2.61
N ARG A 412 -7.10 -26.94 -2.18
CA ARG A 412 -6.11 -26.95 -1.10
C ARG A 412 -4.99 -28.00 -1.29
N GLU A 413 -4.73 -28.40 -2.52
CA GLU A 413 -3.70 -29.37 -2.90
C GLU A 413 -2.36 -28.63 -3.11
N MET A 414 -1.92 -27.84 -2.10
CA MET A 414 -0.72 -27.02 -2.21
C MET A 414 0.59 -27.79 -2.02
N GLU A 415 0.52 -29.04 -1.59
CA GLU A 415 1.70 -29.89 -1.37
C GLU A 415 2.38 -30.36 -2.67
N ASP A 416 1.69 -30.28 -3.82
CA ASP A 416 2.15 -30.79 -5.11
C ASP A 416 2.16 -29.74 -6.23
N PHE A 417 2.46 -28.47 -5.94
CA PHE A 417 2.60 -27.48 -7.00
C PHE A 417 3.96 -27.65 -7.67
N PRO A 418 4.05 -28.25 -8.89
CA PRO A 418 5.31 -28.36 -9.60
C PRO A 418 5.67 -26.98 -10.18
N CYS A 419 6.36 -26.16 -9.39
CA CYS A 419 6.88 -24.87 -9.84
C CYS A 419 7.67 -25.04 -11.15
N GLY A 420 8.44 -26.11 -11.27
CA GLY A 420 9.20 -26.40 -12.48
C GLY A 420 8.39 -26.59 -13.76
N GLU A 421 7.13 -27.04 -13.69
CA GLU A 421 6.28 -27.13 -14.91
C GLU A 421 5.76 -25.77 -15.35
N VAL A 422 5.44 -24.88 -14.42
CA VAL A 422 5.05 -23.48 -14.74
C VAL A 422 6.25 -22.72 -15.31
N GLU A 423 7.43 -22.93 -14.75
CA GLU A 423 8.69 -22.36 -15.25
C GLU A 423 9.04 -22.85 -16.65
N ALA A 424 8.95 -24.15 -16.90
CA ALA A 424 9.22 -24.73 -18.21
C ALA A 424 8.28 -24.16 -19.28
N LEU A 425 7.00 -24.00 -18.94
CA LEU A 425 5.99 -23.49 -19.85
C LEU A 425 6.12 -21.96 -20.08
N ILE A 426 6.47 -21.19 -19.05
CA ILE A 426 6.80 -19.75 -19.19
C ILE A 426 8.09 -19.60 -20.00
N SER A 427 9.13 -20.39 -19.71
CA SER A 427 10.40 -20.37 -20.46
C SER A 427 10.20 -20.73 -21.94
N GLU A 428 9.43 -21.78 -22.24
CA GLU A 428 9.11 -22.18 -23.63
C GLU A 428 8.34 -21.07 -24.37
N GLN A 429 7.41 -20.39 -23.72
CA GLN A 429 6.65 -19.28 -24.32
C GLN A 429 7.53 -18.03 -24.52
N VAL A 430 8.42 -17.74 -23.57
CA VAL A 430 9.37 -16.63 -23.62
C VAL A 430 10.39 -16.86 -24.73
N GLU A 431 10.95 -18.08 -24.89
CA GLU A 431 11.86 -18.43 -25.96
C GLU A 431 11.20 -18.36 -27.33
N LYS A 432 9.94 -18.84 -27.47
CA LYS A 432 9.17 -18.69 -28.70
C LYS A 432 8.92 -17.23 -29.07
N HIS A 433 8.66 -16.37 -28.08
CA HIS A 433 8.39 -14.95 -28.34
C HIS A 433 9.68 -14.19 -28.68
N CYS A 434 10.81 -14.47 -28.02
CA CYS A 434 12.12 -13.92 -28.36
C CYS A 434 12.57 -14.36 -29.78
N SER A 435 12.30 -15.61 -30.16
CA SER A 435 12.61 -16.13 -31.49
C SER A 435 11.77 -15.45 -32.58
N GLN A 436 10.47 -15.24 -32.33
CA GLN A 436 9.56 -14.55 -33.26
C GLN A 436 9.89 -13.06 -33.39
N SER A 437 10.22 -12.37 -32.27
CA SER A 437 10.63 -10.95 -32.30
C SER A 437 11.96 -10.76 -33.02
N SER A 438 12.91 -11.69 -32.88
CA SER A 438 14.18 -11.67 -33.60
C SER A 438 13.98 -11.92 -35.11
N GLN A 439 13.01 -12.75 -35.47
CA GLN A 439 12.66 -13.03 -36.87
C GLN A 439 11.94 -11.84 -37.53
N MET A 440 11.02 -11.18 -36.79
CA MET A 440 10.35 -9.95 -37.27
C MET A 440 11.34 -8.78 -37.44
N LEU A 441 12.38 -8.68 -36.63
CA LEU A 441 13.44 -7.67 -36.77
C LEU A 441 14.38 -7.99 -37.95
N ALA A 442 14.58 -9.26 -38.27
CA ALA A 442 15.36 -9.67 -39.45
C ALA A 442 14.60 -9.44 -40.77
N ASP A 443 13.29 -9.62 -40.78
CA ASP A 443 12.42 -9.43 -41.95
C ASP A 443 12.11 -7.95 -42.26
N THR A 444 12.41 -7.03 -41.32
CA THR A 444 12.26 -5.56 -41.50
C THR A 444 13.54 -4.87 -41.99
N GLN A 445 14.63 -5.63 -42.22
CA GLN A 445 15.90 -5.10 -42.74
C GLN A 445 16.24 -5.57 -44.15
N VAL A 446 15.24 -6.00 -44.93
CA VAL A 446 15.39 -6.27 -46.38
C VAL A 446 14.65 -5.23 -47.20
#